data_4ac73307a2358d7cc9ba3f58bdb8e1d7
#
_entry.id   4ac73307a2358d7cc9ba3f58bdb8e1d7
#
_cell.length_a   1.000
_cell.length_b   1.000
_cell.length_c   1.000
_cell.angle_alpha   90.00
_cell.angle_beta   90.00
_cell.angle_gamma   90.00
#
_symmetry.space_group_name_H-M   'P 1'
#
loop_
_entity.id
_entity.type
_entity.pdbx_description
1 polymer ?
#
loop_
_entity_poly.entity_id
_entity_poly.type
_entity_poly.pdbx_seq_one_letter_code
_entity_poly.pdbx_strand_id
1 'polypeptide(L)'
;MAILPLFQQSWQELYKITFTPLLPLLFLFSFLYVFKCIKSSGKPNLPPSPPKLPIIGNLHQLGSLPHRSFQALSKKYGPVMFFYFGHAPTLVVSSADMAREMMKTHDIVFSNRPKATATNSLLYGCTDIAFSSYGEYWRQVRKICVLELLSLKRVQSFQYTREEEVSILINKVRDLCLKGVSINLSELLIENSNNIVTRCVFGKKFGQVDGKGKSSELPRKVMVLLAAFFWEDFFPFLGWIDMLTGFKPSLKSTCGELDAFLDQVVEEHKTMKREDEHPNKKDFADILLQLQKDGMLDFELSHDNLKAILLDMFVGGSDTTSTTLEWVMAELIRNPSIMKRAQEEVRRVVGNKSKIDVNDINQMDYLKCILKESLRLHPPVPLSVPRETSESLKFGGYDIPPKTRVFVNVWAIQRDPKLWDRPEEFIPERFTNNPVDFIGQNFEFIPFGGGRRGCPGLTFGIAVVEYVLANLLCWFDWRLPSINAKGEDLDMTEVNAITAFRKNPLCLVPILHSS
;
A
#
# COMPACT_ATOMS: atom_id res chain seq x y z
N MET A 1 -17.14 -70.37 -15.56
CA MET A 1 -15.78 -69.92 -15.92
C MET A 1 -15.81 -69.20 -17.29
N ALA A 2 -16.70 -68.24 -17.51
CA ALA A 2 -16.88 -67.55 -18.82
C ALA A 2 -17.08 -66.03 -18.73
N ILE A 3 -16.74 -65.40 -17.57
CA ILE A 3 -16.94 -63.95 -17.37
C ILE A 3 -15.67 -63.14 -17.55
N LEU A 4 -14.47 -63.76 -17.35
CA LEU A 4 -13.17 -63.07 -17.48
C LEU A 4 -12.82 -62.58 -18.91
N PRO A 5 -13.11 -63.31 -20.01
CA PRO A 5 -12.75 -62.85 -21.34
C PRO A 5 -13.61 -61.67 -21.83
N LEU A 6 -14.86 -61.58 -21.39
CA LEU A 6 -15.76 -60.44 -21.75
C LEU A 6 -15.31 -59.11 -21.10
N PHE A 7 -14.79 -59.15 -19.88
CA PHE A 7 -14.23 -57.97 -19.23
C PHE A 7 -12.92 -57.49 -19.88
N GLN A 8 -12.06 -58.42 -20.30
CA GLN A 8 -10.82 -58.04 -21.00
C GLN A 8 -11.08 -57.42 -22.38
N GLN A 9 -12.09 -57.91 -23.09
CA GLN A 9 -12.45 -57.38 -24.41
C GLN A 9 -13.09 -55.98 -24.30
N SER A 10 -13.98 -55.76 -23.33
CA SER A 10 -14.57 -54.43 -23.09
C SER A 10 -13.53 -53.41 -22.59
N TRP A 11 -12.52 -53.80 -21.79
CA TRP A 11 -11.42 -52.92 -21.41
C TRP A 11 -10.51 -52.56 -22.60
N GLN A 12 -10.22 -53.48 -23.47
CA GLN A 12 -9.45 -53.23 -24.70
C GLN A 12 -10.19 -52.33 -25.69
N GLU A 13 -11.52 -52.46 -25.80
CA GLU A 13 -12.33 -51.57 -26.60
C GLU A 13 -12.47 -50.17 -26.00
N LEU A 14 -12.69 -50.06 -24.69
CA LEU A 14 -12.67 -48.77 -23.99
C LEU A 14 -11.30 -48.05 -24.11
N TYR A 15 -10.20 -48.81 -24.02
CA TYR A 15 -8.84 -48.27 -24.19
C TYR A 15 -8.59 -47.78 -25.63
N LYS A 16 -9.10 -48.47 -26.62
CA LYS A 16 -9.03 -48.06 -28.03
C LYS A 16 -9.88 -46.82 -28.31
N ILE A 17 -11.06 -46.71 -27.71
CA ILE A 17 -11.99 -45.60 -27.95
C ILE A 17 -11.55 -44.32 -27.23
N THR A 18 -10.98 -44.42 -26.05
CA THR A 18 -10.61 -43.22 -25.25
C THR A 18 -9.17 -42.77 -25.46
N PHE A 19 -8.20 -43.65 -25.65
CA PHE A 19 -6.78 -43.26 -25.77
C PHE A 19 -6.30 -43.06 -27.22
N THR A 20 -6.93 -43.69 -28.22
CA THR A 20 -6.47 -43.56 -29.61
C THR A 20 -6.65 -42.16 -30.20
N PRO A 21 -7.72 -41.38 -29.92
CA PRO A 21 -7.81 -40.00 -30.39
C PRO A 21 -7.05 -38.98 -29.53
N LEU A 22 -6.75 -39.28 -28.25
CA LEU A 22 -6.01 -38.38 -27.36
C LEU A 22 -4.54 -38.27 -27.72
N LEU A 23 -3.91 -39.35 -28.14
CA LEU A 23 -2.50 -39.36 -28.53
C LEU A 23 -2.20 -38.47 -29.75
N PRO A 24 -2.94 -38.58 -30.90
CA PRO A 24 -2.72 -37.65 -32.02
C PRO A 24 -3.10 -36.21 -31.70
N LEU A 25 -4.08 -35.98 -30.81
CA LEU A 25 -4.39 -34.64 -30.32
C LEU A 25 -3.22 -34.05 -29.47
N LEU A 26 -2.63 -34.82 -28.58
CA LEU A 26 -1.43 -34.43 -27.83
C LEU A 26 -0.22 -34.18 -28.74
N PHE A 27 -0.03 -35.03 -29.76
CA PHE A 27 1.00 -34.83 -30.79
C PHE A 27 0.71 -33.57 -31.63
N LEU A 28 -0.53 -33.33 -32.02
CA LEU A 28 -0.92 -32.13 -32.74
C LEU A 28 -0.72 -30.88 -31.89
N PHE A 29 -1.12 -30.88 -30.62
CA PHE A 29 -0.86 -29.76 -29.70
C PHE A 29 0.63 -29.54 -29.43
N SER A 30 1.40 -30.61 -29.26
CA SER A 30 2.85 -30.48 -29.08
C SER A 30 3.52 -29.99 -30.37
N PHE A 31 3.12 -30.45 -31.53
CA PHE A 31 3.61 -29.99 -32.83
C PHE A 31 3.25 -28.53 -33.10
N LEU A 32 1.99 -28.13 -32.83
CA LEU A 32 1.56 -26.74 -32.97
C LEU A 32 2.31 -25.84 -31.98
N TYR A 33 2.57 -26.34 -30.78
CA TYR A 33 3.36 -25.63 -29.78
C TYR A 33 4.83 -25.44 -30.21
N VAL A 34 5.47 -26.53 -30.70
CA VAL A 34 6.83 -26.50 -31.23
C VAL A 34 6.92 -25.61 -32.48
N PHE A 35 5.94 -25.69 -33.37
CA PHE A 35 5.85 -24.87 -34.59
C PHE A 35 5.68 -23.39 -34.25
N LYS A 36 4.88 -23.06 -33.24
CA LYS A 36 4.74 -21.70 -32.69
C LYS A 36 6.04 -21.20 -32.06
N CYS A 37 6.81 -22.08 -31.42
CA CYS A 37 8.12 -21.76 -30.85
C CYS A 37 9.21 -21.52 -31.92
N ILE A 38 9.16 -22.27 -33.03
CA ILE A 38 10.14 -22.17 -34.15
C ILE A 38 9.88 -20.94 -35.03
N LYS A 39 8.62 -20.50 -35.20
CA LYS A 39 8.24 -19.40 -36.10
C LYS A 39 8.51 -17.99 -35.55
N SER A 40 9.22 -17.87 -34.42
CA SER A 40 9.58 -16.61 -33.81
C SER A 40 10.89 -16.05 -34.38
N SER A 41 10.87 -15.61 -35.63
CA SER A 41 11.92 -14.72 -36.19
C SER A 41 11.73 -13.32 -35.59
N GLY A 42 12.73 -12.84 -34.86
CA GLY A 42 12.71 -11.53 -34.19
C GLY A 42 12.14 -11.59 -32.77
N LYS A 43 12.69 -12.47 -31.90
CA LYS A 43 12.35 -12.42 -30.47
C LYS A 43 12.75 -11.05 -29.91
N PRO A 44 11.81 -10.34 -29.24
CA PRO A 44 12.17 -9.10 -28.56
C PRO A 44 13.29 -9.38 -27.55
N ASN A 45 14.24 -8.47 -27.45
CA ASN A 45 15.30 -8.53 -26.44
C ASN A 45 14.72 -8.19 -25.07
N LEU A 46 14.07 -9.19 -24.43
CA LEU A 46 13.45 -9.02 -23.11
C LEU A 46 14.50 -9.03 -21.99
N PRO A 47 14.25 -8.35 -20.86
CA PRO A 47 15.10 -8.45 -19.69
C PRO A 47 15.30 -9.91 -19.22
N PRO A 48 16.41 -10.19 -18.49
CA PRO A 48 16.64 -11.50 -17.91
C PRO A 48 15.45 -12.02 -17.12
N SER A 49 15.18 -13.31 -17.25
CA SER A 49 14.06 -13.98 -16.58
C SER A 49 14.54 -15.24 -15.88
N PRO A 50 14.10 -15.52 -14.67
CA PRO A 50 14.26 -16.85 -14.10
C PRO A 50 13.54 -17.91 -14.96
N PRO A 51 13.93 -19.20 -14.88
CA PRO A 51 13.25 -20.29 -15.59
C PRO A 51 11.75 -20.30 -15.25
N LYS A 52 10.91 -20.31 -16.29
CA LYS A 52 9.45 -20.35 -16.15
C LYS A 52 8.92 -21.75 -16.40
N LEU A 53 7.87 -22.14 -15.68
CA LEU A 53 7.13 -23.36 -15.91
C LEU A 53 6.01 -23.13 -16.94
N PRO A 54 5.60 -24.18 -17.68
CA PRO A 54 4.41 -24.11 -18.54
C PRO A 54 3.19 -23.66 -17.71
N ILE A 55 2.29 -22.90 -18.32
CA ILE A 55 1.03 -22.39 -17.78
C ILE A 55 1.24 -21.38 -16.64
N ILE A 56 1.83 -21.78 -15.51
CA ILE A 56 1.95 -20.92 -14.33
C ILE A 56 3.07 -19.86 -14.44
N GLY A 57 3.96 -20.00 -15.42
CA GLY A 57 5.07 -19.08 -15.58
C GLY A 57 6.04 -19.08 -14.38
N ASN A 58 6.26 -17.92 -13.80
CA ASN A 58 7.20 -17.73 -12.69
C ASN A 58 6.52 -17.67 -11.30
N LEU A 59 5.21 -17.95 -11.19
CA LEU A 59 4.48 -17.88 -9.90
C LEU A 59 5.09 -18.75 -8.80
N HIS A 60 5.63 -19.91 -9.15
CA HIS A 60 6.28 -20.84 -8.22
C HIS A 60 7.54 -20.27 -7.53
N GLN A 61 8.06 -19.15 -7.99
CA GLN A 61 9.26 -18.51 -7.44
C GLN A 61 8.92 -17.40 -6.44
N LEU A 62 7.65 -17.03 -6.33
CA LEU A 62 7.18 -16.07 -5.36
C LEU A 62 6.83 -16.77 -4.05
N GLY A 63 7.45 -16.31 -2.96
CA GLY A 63 7.05 -16.69 -1.61
C GLY A 63 5.89 -15.84 -1.10
N SER A 64 5.62 -15.95 0.21
CA SER A 64 4.59 -15.16 0.90
C SER A 64 4.86 -13.64 0.88
N LEU A 65 6.12 -13.23 0.68
CA LEU A 65 6.56 -11.84 0.61
C LEU A 65 7.23 -11.57 -0.75
N PRO A 66 6.47 -11.18 -1.77
CA PRO A 66 6.96 -11.01 -3.13
C PRO A 66 8.13 -10.03 -3.26
N HIS A 67 8.15 -8.93 -2.50
CA HIS A 67 9.23 -7.94 -2.53
C HIS A 67 10.58 -8.55 -2.11
N ARG A 68 10.60 -9.47 -1.14
CA ARG A 68 11.80 -10.20 -0.72
C ARG A 68 12.21 -11.25 -1.76
N SER A 69 11.24 -11.95 -2.35
CA SER A 69 11.50 -12.90 -3.44
C SER A 69 12.13 -12.20 -4.64
N PHE A 70 11.61 -11.05 -5.05
CA PHE A 70 12.17 -10.25 -6.14
C PHE A 70 13.57 -9.72 -5.83
N GLN A 71 13.84 -9.29 -4.58
CA GLN A 71 15.18 -8.88 -4.19
C GLN A 71 16.18 -10.06 -4.25
N ALA A 72 15.80 -11.24 -3.78
CA ALA A 72 16.64 -12.42 -3.86
C ALA A 72 16.94 -12.82 -5.33
N LEU A 73 15.94 -12.76 -6.20
CA LEU A 73 16.09 -13.04 -7.63
C LEU A 73 16.91 -11.96 -8.34
N SER A 74 16.79 -10.70 -7.97
CA SER A 74 17.55 -9.60 -8.60
C SER A 74 19.05 -9.71 -8.37
N LYS A 75 19.49 -10.32 -7.28
CA LYS A 75 20.91 -10.63 -7.04
C LYS A 75 21.49 -11.58 -8.10
N LYS A 76 20.66 -12.46 -8.67
CA LYS A 76 21.07 -13.46 -9.65
C LYS A 76 20.84 -13.03 -11.10
N TYR A 77 19.72 -12.37 -11.37
CA TYR A 77 19.26 -12.05 -12.72
C TYR A 77 19.42 -10.57 -13.10
N GLY A 78 19.83 -9.74 -12.15
CA GLY A 78 20.01 -8.30 -12.36
C GLY A 78 18.82 -7.46 -11.87
N PRO A 79 18.97 -6.13 -11.86
CA PRO A 79 18.00 -5.22 -11.25
C PRO A 79 16.74 -5.00 -12.10
N VAL A 80 16.74 -5.42 -13.36
CA VAL A 80 15.59 -5.38 -14.27
C VAL A 80 15.31 -6.80 -14.72
N MET A 81 14.17 -7.33 -14.34
CA MET A 81 13.78 -8.72 -14.59
C MET A 81 12.40 -8.79 -15.25
N PHE A 82 12.21 -9.78 -16.11
CA PHE A 82 10.94 -10.02 -16.79
C PHE A 82 10.34 -11.36 -16.39
N PHE A 83 9.08 -11.35 -16.00
CA PHE A 83 8.33 -12.49 -15.50
C PHE A 83 7.07 -12.72 -16.34
N TYR A 84 6.55 -13.94 -16.23
CA TYR A 84 5.19 -14.26 -16.63
C TYR A 84 4.45 -14.83 -15.42
N PHE A 85 3.42 -14.17 -14.96
CA PHE A 85 2.50 -14.71 -13.95
C PHE A 85 1.25 -15.19 -14.67
N GLY A 86 1.18 -16.53 -14.89
CA GLY A 86 0.22 -17.05 -15.86
C GLY A 86 0.46 -16.43 -17.24
N HIS A 87 -0.56 -15.77 -17.78
CA HIS A 87 -0.49 -15.07 -19.07
C HIS A 87 0.01 -13.60 -18.95
N ALA A 88 0.09 -13.05 -17.74
CA ALA A 88 0.39 -11.64 -17.52
C ALA A 88 1.91 -11.35 -17.59
N PRO A 89 2.40 -10.60 -18.60
CA PRO A 89 3.79 -10.16 -18.64
C PRO A 89 4.04 -9.14 -17.54
N THR A 90 5.15 -9.30 -16.83
CA THR A 90 5.45 -8.49 -15.66
C THR A 90 6.93 -8.10 -15.63
N LEU A 91 7.21 -6.82 -15.53
CA LEU A 91 8.53 -6.24 -15.33
C LEU A 91 8.74 -5.91 -13.86
N VAL A 92 9.91 -6.25 -13.32
CA VAL A 92 10.30 -5.86 -11.95
C VAL A 92 11.57 -5.02 -12.01
N VAL A 93 11.51 -3.84 -11.41
CA VAL A 93 12.60 -2.86 -11.32
C VAL A 93 13.08 -2.80 -9.88
N SER A 94 14.37 -3.09 -9.64
CA SER A 94 14.96 -3.20 -8.30
C SER A 94 16.23 -2.34 -8.12
N SER A 95 16.44 -1.30 -8.95
CA SER A 95 17.54 -0.35 -8.76
C SER A 95 17.07 1.09 -8.90
N ALA A 96 17.76 2.01 -8.23
CA ALA A 96 17.46 3.45 -8.24
C ALA A 96 17.60 4.06 -9.64
N ASP A 97 18.63 3.66 -10.40
CA ASP A 97 18.85 4.20 -11.75
C ASP A 97 17.72 3.82 -12.70
N MET A 98 17.28 2.55 -12.67
CA MET A 98 16.17 2.11 -13.50
C MET A 98 14.83 2.71 -13.03
N ALA A 99 14.63 2.87 -11.74
CA ALA A 99 13.47 3.59 -11.22
C ALA A 99 13.46 5.06 -11.69
N ARG A 100 14.62 5.70 -11.73
CA ARG A 100 14.80 7.07 -12.27
C ARG A 100 14.46 7.13 -13.76
N GLU A 101 15.03 6.22 -14.57
CA GLU A 101 14.75 6.13 -16.01
C GLU A 101 13.26 5.94 -16.25
N MET A 102 12.60 5.05 -15.49
CA MET A 102 11.19 4.77 -15.59
C MET A 102 10.30 5.96 -15.19
N MET A 103 10.58 6.58 -14.05
CA MET A 103 9.68 7.58 -13.45
C MET A 103 9.99 9.02 -13.88
N LYS A 104 11.12 9.26 -14.57
CA LYS A 104 11.52 10.59 -15.06
C LYS A 104 11.59 10.63 -16.58
N THR A 105 12.30 9.71 -17.22
CA THR A 105 12.51 9.70 -18.67
C THR A 105 11.29 9.15 -19.41
N HIS A 106 10.74 8.02 -18.95
CA HIS A 106 9.64 7.30 -19.58
C HIS A 106 8.34 7.35 -18.78
N ASP A 107 8.18 8.36 -17.91
CA ASP A 107 7.10 8.42 -16.92
C ASP A 107 5.71 8.25 -17.55
N ILE A 108 5.43 8.87 -18.70
CA ILE A 108 4.11 8.78 -19.36
C ILE A 108 3.80 7.33 -19.73
N VAL A 109 4.74 6.64 -20.38
CA VAL A 109 4.56 5.24 -20.85
C VAL A 109 4.30 4.30 -19.67
N PHE A 110 4.95 4.55 -18.53
CA PHE A 110 4.78 3.76 -17.31
C PHE A 110 3.71 4.32 -16.35
N SER A 111 2.94 5.33 -16.75
CA SER A 111 1.93 5.93 -15.86
C SER A 111 0.57 5.25 -15.90
N ASN A 112 0.36 4.25 -16.77
CA ASN A 112 -0.90 3.52 -16.77
C ASN A 112 -0.99 2.52 -15.59
N ARG A 113 -2.19 1.95 -15.37
CA ARG A 113 -2.46 0.99 -14.29
C ARG A 113 -3.07 -0.29 -14.86
N PRO A 114 -2.62 -1.47 -14.40
CA PRO A 114 -3.27 -2.71 -14.77
C PRO A 114 -4.64 -2.79 -14.09
N LYS A 115 -5.64 -3.19 -14.85
CA LYS A 115 -6.96 -3.53 -14.29
C LYS A 115 -6.90 -4.92 -13.67
N ALA A 116 -7.48 -5.08 -12.50
CA ALA A 116 -7.59 -6.34 -11.78
C ALA A 116 -9.00 -6.47 -11.19
N THR A 117 -9.42 -7.70 -10.88
CA THR A 117 -10.75 -8.00 -10.34
C THR A 117 -11.07 -7.18 -9.10
N ALA A 118 -10.13 -7.12 -8.14
CA ALA A 118 -10.31 -6.35 -6.92
C ALA A 118 -10.37 -4.84 -7.16
N THR A 119 -9.47 -4.29 -7.97
CA THR A 119 -9.44 -2.84 -8.25
C THR A 119 -10.69 -2.38 -8.99
N ASN A 120 -11.15 -3.20 -9.95
CA ASN A 120 -12.36 -2.89 -10.70
C ASN A 120 -13.61 -2.89 -9.82
N SER A 121 -13.69 -3.82 -8.86
CA SER A 121 -14.86 -3.94 -7.98
C SER A 121 -14.87 -2.92 -6.85
N LEU A 122 -13.75 -2.75 -6.13
CA LEU A 122 -13.66 -1.85 -4.97
C LEU A 122 -13.63 -0.38 -5.35
N LEU A 123 -13.07 -0.04 -6.53
CA LEU A 123 -12.76 1.34 -6.92
C LEU A 123 -13.66 1.81 -8.07
N TYR A 124 -14.90 1.37 -8.09
CA TYR A 124 -15.94 1.81 -9.04
C TYR A 124 -15.46 1.81 -10.50
N GLY A 125 -14.92 0.65 -10.95
CA GLY A 125 -14.38 0.53 -12.30
C GLY A 125 -13.02 1.20 -12.50
N CYS A 126 -12.26 1.43 -11.43
CA CYS A 126 -11.01 2.17 -11.42
C CYS A 126 -11.20 3.64 -11.83
N THR A 127 -12.16 4.33 -11.21
CA THR A 127 -12.40 5.77 -11.37
C THR A 127 -11.79 6.59 -10.21
N ASP A 128 -11.01 5.96 -9.37
CA ASP A 128 -10.22 6.50 -8.28
C ASP A 128 -8.93 7.19 -8.77
N ILE A 129 -8.13 7.78 -7.87
CA ILE A 129 -6.85 8.40 -8.21
C ILE A 129 -5.68 7.41 -8.27
N ALA A 130 -5.73 6.33 -7.47
CA ALA A 130 -4.63 5.39 -7.34
C ALA A 130 -4.54 4.43 -8.54
N PHE A 131 -5.68 3.91 -9.06
CA PHE A 131 -5.73 2.85 -10.07
C PHE A 131 -6.39 3.26 -11.39
N SER A 132 -6.95 4.46 -11.53
CA SER A 132 -7.49 4.89 -12.81
C SER A 132 -6.40 4.96 -13.89
N SER A 133 -6.78 4.66 -15.13
CA SER A 133 -5.87 4.74 -16.29
C SER A 133 -5.35 6.17 -16.47
N TYR A 134 -4.10 6.29 -16.93
CA TYR A 134 -3.53 7.59 -17.25
C TYR A 134 -4.26 8.21 -18.45
N GLY A 135 -4.76 9.41 -18.28
CA GLY A 135 -5.52 10.14 -19.30
C GLY A 135 -6.03 11.47 -18.76
N GLU A 136 -6.94 12.12 -19.53
CA GLU A 136 -7.49 13.44 -19.16
C GLU A 136 -8.24 13.37 -17.82
N TYR A 137 -9.15 12.39 -17.67
CA TYR A 137 -9.88 12.18 -16.42
C TYR A 137 -8.94 12.12 -15.21
N TRP A 138 -7.91 11.23 -15.26
CA TRP A 138 -6.96 11.09 -14.17
C TRP A 138 -6.22 12.40 -13.87
N ARG A 139 -5.83 13.17 -14.90
CA ARG A 139 -5.14 14.46 -14.69
C ARG A 139 -6.01 15.45 -13.94
N GLN A 140 -7.30 15.54 -14.29
CA GLN A 140 -8.26 16.43 -13.64
C GLN A 140 -8.53 16.00 -12.19
N VAL A 141 -8.82 14.72 -11.95
CA VAL A 141 -9.01 14.19 -10.60
C VAL A 141 -7.74 14.41 -9.75
N ARG A 142 -6.56 14.15 -10.32
CA ARG A 142 -5.27 14.40 -9.63
C ARG A 142 -5.11 15.88 -9.25
N LYS A 143 -5.45 16.78 -10.14
CA LYS A 143 -5.41 18.23 -9.89
C LYS A 143 -6.29 18.61 -8.71
N ILE A 144 -7.53 18.14 -8.68
CA ILE A 144 -8.46 18.36 -7.54
C ILE A 144 -7.84 17.85 -6.24
N CYS A 145 -7.38 16.59 -6.21
CA CYS A 145 -6.81 16.00 -5.00
C CYS A 145 -5.61 16.79 -4.47
N VAL A 146 -4.70 17.23 -5.35
CA VAL A 146 -3.48 17.93 -4.94
C VAL A 146 -3.75 19.38 -4.53
N LEU A 147 -4.62 20.09 -5.25
CA LEU A 147 -4.84 21.52 -5.01
C LEU A 147 -5.90 21.79 -3.95
N GLU A 148 -7.01 21.04 -3.96
CA GLU A 148 -8.16 21.32 -3.10
C GLU A 148 -8.17 20.50 -1.82
N LEU A 149 -7.77 19.19 -1.88
CA LEU A 149 -7.89 18.30 -0.74
C LEU A 149 -6.59 18.18 0.06
N LEU A 150 -5.43 18.11 -0.61
CA LEU A 150 -4.15 17.75 0.00
C LEU A 150 -3.07 18.84 -0.12
N SER A 151 -3.47 20.06 -0.48
CA SER A 151 -2.55 21.21 -0.46
C SER A 151 -2.04 21.50 0.96
N LEU A 152 -0.85 22.07 1.08
CA LEU A 152 -0.27 22.42 2.38
C LEU A 152 -1.22 23.24 3.25
N LYS A 153 -1.88 24.27 2.65
CA LYS A 153 -2.88 25.09 3.35
C LYS A 153 -4.02 24.24 3.90
N ARG A 154 -4.52 23.27 3.11
CA ARG A 154 -5.61 22.37 3.53
C ARG A 154 -5.14 21.42 4.64
N VAL A 155 -3.97 20.84 4.53
CA VAL A 155 -3.38 19.99 5.58
C VAL A 155 -3.22 20.76 6.89
N GLN A 156 -2.78 22.03 6.82
CA GLN A 156 -2.68 22.89 7.99
C GLN A 156 -4.04 23.24 8.59
N SER A 157 -5.09 23.44 7.77
CA SER A 157 -6.43 23.74 8.28
C SER A 157 -7.04 22.61 9.13
N PHE A 158 -6.58 21.37 8.96
CA PHE A 158 -6.97 20.21 9.79
C PHE A 158 -6.07 19.99 11.01
N GLN A 159 -5.22 20.94 11.37
CA GLN A 159 -4.36 20.83 12.56
C GLN A 159 -5.18 20.56 13.82
N TYR A 160 -6.31 21.27 14.01
CA TYR A 160 -7.18 21.08 15.16
C TYR A 160 -7.72 19.65 15.27
N THR A 161 -8.06 19.01 14.15
CA THR A 161 -8.52 17.61 14.13
C THR A 161 -7.43 16.66 14.61
N ARG A 162 -6.18 16.84 14.14
CA ARG A 162 -5.02 16.05 14.60
C ARG A 162 -4.79 16.23 16.10
N GLU A 163 -4.82 17.46 16.58
CA GLU A 163 -4.62 17.80 17.98
C GLU A 163 -5.66 17.15 18.89
N GLU A 164 -6.94 17.23 18.53
CA GLU A 164 -8.03 16.64 19.31
C GLU A 164 -7.93 15.11 19.34
N GLU A 165 -7.78 14.44 18.19
CA GLU A 165 -7.74 12.98 18.14
C GLU A 165 -6.47 12.42 18.81
N VAL A 166 -5.34 13.10 18.69
CA VAL A 166 -4.11 12.71 19.41
C VAL A 166 -4.27 12.92 20.91
N SER A 167 -4.91 14.01 21.35
CA SER A 167 -5.21 14.20 22.76
C SER A 167 -6.07 13.08 23.33
N ILE A 168 -7.06 12.59 22.57
CA ILE A 168 -7.89 11.44 22.97
C ILE A 168 -7.04 10.17 23.09
N LEU A 169 -6.15 9.92 22.10
CA LEU A 169 -5.20 8.79 22.15
C LEU A 169 -4.33 8.86 23.40
N ILE A 170 -3.70 10.01 23.67
CA ILE A 170 -2.81 10.19 24.81
C ILE A 170 -3.54 9.98 26.14
N ASN A 171 -4.76 10.50 26.27
CA ASN A 171 -5.57 10.29 27.47
C ASN A 171 -5.95 8.80 27.63
N LYS A 172 -6.33 8.11 26.56
CA LYS A 172 -6.62 6.66 26.57
C LYS A 172 -5.39 5.85 27.00
N VAL A 173 -4.20 6.17 26.48
CA VAL A 173 -2.93 5.54 26.89
C VAL A 173 -2.61 5.84 28.34
N ARG A 174 -2.83 7.09 28.82
CA ARG A 174 -2.61 7.49 30.22
C ARG A 174 -3.50 6.70 31.18
N ASP A 175 -4.80 6.55 30.85
CA ASP A 175 -5.75 5.79 31.68
C ASP A 175 -5.35 4.31 31.77
N LEU A 176 -4.87 3.73 30.68
CA LEU A 176 -4.39 2.35 30.65
C LEU A 176 -3.05 2.19 31.38
N CYS A 177 -2.17 3.20 31.29
CA CYS A 177 -0.90 3.28 32.03
C CYS A 177 -1.14 3.25 33.54
N LEU A 178 -2.10 4.03 34.04
CA LEU A 178 -2.48 4.06 35.48
C LEU A 178 -2.99 2.72 35.98
N LYS A 179 -3.55 1.88 35.09
CA LYS A 179 -3.96 0.50 35.42
C LYS A 179 -2.81 -0.51 35.39
N GLY A 180 -1.62 -0.11 34.96
CA GLY A 180 -0.43 -0.96 34.87
C GLY A 180 -0.52 -2.10 33.86
N VAL A 181 -1.41 -2.00 32.87
CA VAL A 181 -1.67 -3.06 31.89
C VAL A 181 -0.87 -2.87 30.59
N SER A 182 -0.55 -3.97 29.93
CA SER A 182 -0.06 -3.96 28.55
C SER A 182 -1.18 -3.53 27.60
N ILE A 183 -0.83 -2.72 26.60
CA ILE A 183 -1.77 -2.20 25.61
C ILE A 183 -1.44 -2.75 24.22
N ASN A 184 -2.46 -2.96 23.39
CA ASN A 184 -2.30 -3.19 21.95
C ASN A 184 -2.14 -1.83 21.25
N LEU A 185 -0.88 -1.38 21.09
CA LEU A 185 -0.60 -0.09 20.47
C LEU A 185 -1.01 -0.08 18.98
N SER A 186 -0.87 -1.20 18.27
CA SER A 186 -1.31 -1.30 16.86
C SER A 186 -2.78 -0.92 16.69
N GLU A 187 -3.66 -1.46 17.53
CA GLU A 187 -5.09 -1.16 17.50
C GLU A 187 -5.39 0.31 17.79
N LEU A 188 -4.71 0.88 18.79
CA LEU A 188 -4.86 2.31 19.14
C LEU A 188 -4.40 3.23 18.00
N LEU A 189 -3.31 2.87 17.30
CA LEU A 189 -2.79 3.63 16.17
C LEU A 189 -3.72 3.55 14.95
N ILE A 190 -4.31 2.37 14.69
CA ILE A 190 -5.30 2.18 13.63
C ILE A 190 -6.54 3.04 13.92
N GLU A 191 -7.08 2.95 15.14
CA GLU A 191 -8.25 3.74 15.58
C GLU A 191 -7.98 5.25 15.45
N ASN A 192 -6.83 5.71 15.94
CA ASN A 192 -6.45 7.13 15.88
C ASN A 192 -6.30 7.63 14.43
N SER A 193 -5.58 6.87 13.58
CA SER A 193 -5.40 7.22 12.17
C SER A 193 -6.73 7.27 11.43
N ASN A 194 -7.60 6.28 11.64
CA ASN A 194 -8.93 6.25 11.06
C ASN A 194 -9.75 7.47 11.49
N ASN A 195 -9.75 7.83 12.77
CA ASN A 195 -10.52 8.97 13.28
C ASN A 195 -10.00 10.30 12.72
N ILE A 196 -8.69 10.50 12.64
CA ILE A 196 -8.12 11.70 12.02
C ILE A 196 -8.57 11.80 10.56
N VAL A 197 -8.40 10.72 9.80
CA VAL A 197 -8.72 10.72 8.36
C VAL A 197 -10.21 10.89 8.13
N THR A 198 -11.07 10.15 8.83
CA THR A 198 -12.54 10.24 8.62
C THR A 198 -13.09 11.60 9.02
N ARG A 199 -12.54 12.24 10.03
CA ARG A 199 -12.91 13.62 10.37
C ARG A 199 -12.48 14.63 9.30
N CYS A 200 -11.33 14.41 8.66
CA CYS A 200 -10.89 15.26 7.55
C CYS A 200 -11.67 15.01 6.26
N VAL A 201 -12.04 13.76 6.01
CA VAL A 201 -12.68 13.33 4.76
C VAL A 201 -14.21 13.44 4.82
N PHE A 202 -14.81 13.08 5.96
CA PHE A 202 -16.25 12.94 6.14
C PHE A 202 -16.82 13.81 7.27
N GLY A 203 -16.02 14.63 7.92
CA GLY A 203 -16.42 15.52 9.02
C GLY A 203 -16.82 14.81 10.33
N LYS A 204 -16.76 13.47 10.39
CA LYS A 204 -17.22 12.65 11.52
C LYS A 204 -16.22 11.56 11.87
N LYS A 205 -16.28 11.08 13.12
CA LYS A 205 -15.52 9.90 13.53
C LYS A 205 -16.10 8.64 12.89
N PHE A 206 -15.24 7.71 12.58
CA PHE A 206 -15.61 6.47 11.90
C PHE A 206 -16.70 5.69 12.66
N GLY A 207 -16.53 5.45 13.95
CA GLY A 207 -17.51 4.73 14.77
C GLY A 207 -18.88 5.42 14.94
N GLN A 208 -18.99 6.71 14.57
CA GLN A 208 -20.27 7.44 14.55
C GLN A 208 -21.02 7.21 13.24
N VAL A 209 -20.30 6.84 12.18
CA VAL A 209 -20.90 6.65 10.85
C VAL A 209 -21.42 5.22 10.69
N ASP A 210 -20.67 4.21 11.13
CA ASP A 210 -21.06 2.81 10.92
C ASP A 210 -22.00 2.22 12.00
N GLY A 211 -22.16 2.90 13.14
CA GLY A 211 -23.04 2.48 14.24
C GLY A 211 -22.70 1.12 14.87
N LYS A 212 -21.72 0.40 14.36
CA LYS A 212 -21.40 -1.00 14.72
C LYS A 212 -20.08 -1.18 15.48
N GLY A 213 -19.23 -0.17 15.54
CA GLY A 213 -17.97 -0.18 16.30
C GLY A 213 -16.92 -1.25 15.89
N LYS A 214 -17.18 -2.01 14.82
CA LYS A 214 -16.32 -3.12 14.36
C LYS A 214 -15.48 -2.84 13.12
N SER A 215 -15.61 -1.67 12.51
CA SER A 215 -15.05 -1.40 11.19
C SER A 215 -13.68 -0.73 11.16
N SER A 216 -12.97 -0.60 12.30
CA SER A 216 -11.62 0.01 12.33
C SER A 216 -10.64 -0.69 11.39
N GLU A 217 -10.88 -1.95 11.05
CA GLU A 217 -10.05 -2.77 10.15
C GLU A 217 -10.45 -2.66 8.67
N LEU A 218 -11.52 -1.92 8.33
CA LEU A 218 -12.01 -1.85 6.95
C LEU A 218 -10.96 -1.32 5.94
N PRO A 219 -10.20 -0.24 6.22
CA PRO A 219 -9.13 0.17 5.32
C PRO A 219 -8.07 -0.91 5.11
N ARG A 220 -7.67 -1.61 6.16
CA ARG A 220 -6.71 -2.72 6.09
C ARG A 220 -7.25 -3.90 5.28
N LYS A 221 -8.52 -4.25 5.45
CA LYS A 221 -9.21 -5.29 4.67
C LYS A 221 -9.21 -4.95 3.17
N VAL A 222 -9.44 -3.69 2.81
CA VAL A 222 -9.34 -3.21 1.43
C VAL A 222 -7.92 -3.39 0.89
N MET A 223 -6.88 -2.98 1.63
CA MET A 223 -5.48 -3.13 1.23
C MET A 223 -5.06 -4.60 1.05
N VAL A 224 -5.60 -5.51 1.86
CA VAL A 224 -5.39 -6.96 1.71
C VAL A 224 -6.06 -7.48 0.43
N LEU A 225 -7.31 -7.09 0.17
CA LEU A 225 -8.04 -7.52 -1.03
C LEU A 225 -7.44 -6.96 -2.32
N LEU A 226 -6.94 -5.72 -2.32
CA LEU A 226 -6.24 -5.12 -3.47
C LEU A 226 -4.94 -5.85 -3.82
N ALA A 227 -4.29 -6.51 -2.86
CA ALA A 227 -3.09 -7.31 -3.07
C ALA A 227 -3.37 -8.81 -3.24
N ALA A 228 -4.62 -9.25 -3.05
CA ALA A 228 -4.98 -10.66 -3.12
C ALA A 228 -4.75 -11.23 -4.52
N PHE A 229 -4.33 -12.49 -4.55
CA PHE A 229 -4.17 -13.21 -5.81
C PHE A 229 -5.53 -13.75 -6.27
N PHE A 230 -6.09 -13.10 -7.27
CA PHE A 230 -7.28 -13.60 -7.95
C PHE A 230 -6.87 -14.45 -9.15
N TRP A 231 -7.36 -15.70 -9.21
CA TRP A 231 -7.06 -16.64 -10.30
C TRP A 231 -7.50 -16.09 -11.65
N GLU A 232 -8.64 -15.40 -11.68
CA GLU A 232 -9.19 -14.77 -12.88
C GLU A 232 -8.22 -13.77 -13.53
N ASP A 233 -7.44 -13.04 -12.75
CA ASP A 233 -6.50 -12.02 -13.25
C ASP A 233 -5.29 -12.62 -13.98
N PHE A 234 -4.95 -13.89 -13.71
CA PHE A 234 -3.80 -14.59 -14.26
C PHE A 234 -4.16 -15.80 -15.11
N PHE A 235 -5.32 -16.38 -14.86
CA PHE A 235 -5.86 -17.57 -15.51
C PHE A 235 -7.36 -17.42 -15.70
N PRO A 236 -7.84 -16.72 -16.76
CA PRO A 236 -9.27 -16.40 -16.92
C PRO A 236 -10.22 -17.60 -16.83
N PHE A 237 -9.75 -18.79 -17.27
CA PHE A 237 -10.55 -20.02 -17.20
C PHE A 237 -10.69 -20.60 -15.78
N LEU A 238 -9.89 -20.14 -14.82
CA LEU A 238 -9.87 -20.60 -13.43
C LEU A 238 -10.54 -19.63 -12.46
N GLY A 239 -11.24 -18.60 -12.94
CA GLY A 239 -11.92 -17.60 -12.10
C GLY A 239 -12.98 -18.19 -11.15
N TRP A 240 -13.48 -19.41 -11.41
CA TRP A 240 -14.36 -20.12 -10.49
C TRP A 240 -13.68 -20.53 -9.17
N ILE A 241 -12.34 -20.67 -9.16
CA ILE A 241 -11.57 -20.97 -7.95
C ILE A 241 -11.70 -19.82 -6.93
N ASP A 242 -11.81 -18.58 -7.40
CA ASP A 242 -11.97 -17.41 -6.54
C ASP A 242 -13.26 -17.42 -5.72
N MET A 243 -14.28 -18.17 -6.19
CA MET A 243 -15.48 -18.42 -5.40
C MET A 243 -15.21 -19.43 -4.28
N LEU A 244 -14.46 -20.52 -4.58
CA LEU A 244 -14.16 -21.58 -3.61
C LEU A 244 -13.17 -21.12 -2.53
N THR A 245 -12.21 -20.27 -2.88
CA THR A 245 -11.23 -19.71 -1.93
C THR A 245 -11.81 -18.63 -1.00
N GLY A 246 -13.05 -18.21 -1.24
CA GLY A 246 -13.72 -17.17 -0.46
C GLY A 246 -13.32 -15.73 -0.82
N PHE A 247 -12.38 -15.54 -1.77
CA PHE A 247 -11.95 -14.18 -2.17
C PHE A 247 -13.08 -13.38 -2.83
N LYS A 248 -13.81 -13.94 -3.80
CA LYS A 248 -14.96 -13.25 -4.44
C LYS A 248 -16.09 -12.94 -3.45
N PRO A 249 -16.53 -13.85 -2.56
CA PRO A 249 -17.49 -13.52 -1.50
C PRO A 249 -17.02 -12.41 -0.58
N SER A 250 -15.76 -12.47 -0.12
CA SER A 250 -15.17 -11.42 0.73
C SER A 250 -15.11 -10.07 0.02
N LEU A 251 -14.68 -10.06 -1.25
CA LEU A 251 -14.67 -8.88 -2.10
C LEU A 251 -16.06 -8.26 -2.22
N LYS A 252 -17.07 -9.06 -2.57
CA LYS A 252 -18.47 -8.62 -2.72
C LYS A 252 -19.02 -8.03 -1.40
N SER A 253 -18.78 -8.70 -0.27
CA SER A 253 -19.20 -8.20 1.05
C SER A 253 -18.55 -6.86 1.36
N THR A 254 -17.22 -6.74 1.13
CA THR A 254 -16.48 -5.49 1.40
C THR A 254 -16.93 -4.35 0.50
N CYS A 255 -17.19 -4.62 -0.80
CA CYS A 255 -17.75 -3.63 -1.70
C CYS A 255 -19.11 -3.13 -1.21
N GLY A 256 -20.01 -4.04 -0.79
CA GLY A 256 -21.32 -3.64 -0.26
C GLY A 256 -21.24 -2.84 1.03
N GLU A 257 -20.31 -3.19 1.94
CA GLU A 257 -20.06 -2.43 3.17
C GLU A 257 -19.56 -1.00 2.86
N LEU A 258 -18.61 -0.87 1.94
CA LEU A 258 -18.05 0.42 1.52
C LEU A 258 -19.07 1.28 0.79
N ASP A 259 -19.84 0.69 -0.12
CA ASP A 259 -20.83 1.39 -0.92
C ASP A 259 -21.93 1.97 -0.04
N ALA A 260 -22.51 1.15 0.86
CA ALA A 260 -23.50 1.61 1.83
C ALA A 260 -22.97 2.72 2.76
N PHE A 261 -21.71 2.59 3.19
CA PHE A 261 -21.05 3.60 4.01
C PHE A 261 -20.88 4.93 3.25
N LEU A 262 -20.38 4.89 2.03
CA LEU A 262 -20.14 6.09 1.23
C LEU A 262 -21.44 6.75 0.77
N ASP A 263 -22.47 5.97 0.43
CA ASP A 263 -23.79 6.51 0.10
C ASP A 263 -24.39 7.25 1.29
N GLN A 264 -24.32 6.67 2.49
CA GLN A 264 -24.78 7.34 3.71
C GLN A 264 -24.05 8.68 3.91
N VAL A 265 -22.71 8.69 3.80
CA VAL A 265 -21.90 9.91 3.97
C VAL A 265 -22.32 10.97 2.96
N VAL A 266 -22.44 10.61 1.68
CA VAL A 266 -22.78 11.56 0.62
C VAL A 266 -24.19 12.13 0.80
N GLU A 267 -25.18 11.30 1.12
CA GLU A 267 -26.55 11.75 1.34
C GLU A 267 -26.69 12.63 2.60
N GLU A 268 -25.97 12.33 3.67
CA GLU A 268 -25.92 13.21 4.84
C GLU A 268 -25.35 14.59 4.50
N HIS A 269 -24.27 14.67 3.70
CA HIS A 269 -23.68 15.96 3.28
C HIS A 269 -24.58 16.74 2.34
N LYS A 270 -25.36 16.08 1.45
CA LYS A 270 -26.34 16.76 0.59
C LYS A 270 -27.54 17.32 1.37
N THR A 271 -27.95 16.65 2.44
CA THR A 271 -29.11 17.03 3.23
C THR A 271 -28.79 18.06 4.34
N MET A 272 -27.55 18.08 4.84
CA MET A 272 -27.10 19.07 5.81
C MET A 272 -26.96 20.45 5.18
N LYS A 273 -27.84 21.37 5.51
CA LYS A 273 -27.66 22.81 5.22
C LYS A 273 -26.61 23.37 6.18
N ARG A 274 -25.35 23.32 5.78
CA ARG A 274 -24.23 23.98 6.49
C ARG A 274 -24.11 25.43 6.00
N GLU A 275 -25.16 26.23 6.17
CA GLU A 275 -25.19 27.63 5.64
C GLU A 275 -24.23 28.58 6.38
N ASP A 276 -23.71 28.21 7.57
CA ASP A 276 -22.95 29.11 8.45
C ASP A 276 -21.53 28.66 8.81
N GLU A 277 -20.98 27.61 8.18
CA GLU A 277 -19.62 27.18 8.52
C GLU A 277 -18.56 27.96 7.73
N HIS A 278 -17.56 28.49 8.45
CA HIS A 278 -16.39 29.13 7.86
C HIS A 278 -15.77 28.24 6.77
N PRO A 279 -15.34 28.82 5.61
CA PRO A 279 -14.75 28.08 4.49
C PRO A 279 -13.58 27.15 4.86
N ASN A 280 -12.91 27.44 5.98
CA ASN A 280 -11.79 26.69 6.49
C ASN A 280 -12.17 25.42 7.29
N LYS A 281 -13.48 25.18 7.56
CA LYS A 281 -13.95 24.00 8.30
C LYS A 281 -14.58 22.92 7.40
N LYS A 282 -14.62 23.12 6.07
CA LYS A 282 -15.15 22.14 5.12
C LYS A 282 -14.28 20.89 5.08
N ASP A 283 -14.89 19.73 5.20
CA ASP A 283 -14.25 18.46 4.96
C ASP A 283 -14.12 18.13 3.46
N PHE A 284 -13.51 16.99 3.12
CA PHE A 284 -13.27 16.66 1.71
C PHE A 284 -14.56 16.34 0.95
N ALA A 285 -15.56 15.73 1.60
CA ALA A 285 -16.85 15.46 0.99
C ALA A 285 -17.59 16.77 0.64
N ASP A 286 -17.58 17.75 1.54
CA ASP A 286 -18.15 19.08 1.28
C ASP A 286 -17.49 19.76 0.07
N ILE A 287 -16.15 19.70 -0.01
CA ILE A 287 -15.38 20.31 -1.10
C ILE A 287 -15.72 19.67 -2.43
N LEU A 288 -15.74 18.32 -2.48
CA LEU A 288 -16.04 17.59 -3.71
C LEU A 288 -17.48 17.80 -4.18
N LEU A 289 -18.46 17.81 -3.25
CA LEU A 289 -19.84 18.09 -3.57
C LEU A 289 -20.04 19.53 -4.07
N GLN A 290 -19.30 20.48 -3.49
CA GLN A 290 -19.33 21.85 -3.99
C GLN A 290 -18.74 21.95 -5.41
N LEU A 291 -17.58 21.33 -5.68
CA LEU A 291 -16.98 21.30 -7.02
C LEU A 291 -17.90 20.66 -8.05
N GLN A 292 -18.62 19.59 -7.65
CA GLN A 292 -19.64 18.95 -8.48
C GLN A 292 -20.79 19.91 -8.82
N LYS A 293 -21.30 20.66 -7.83
CA LYS A 293 -22.41 21.61 -7.98
C LYS A 293 -22.02 22.82 -8.82
N ASP A 294 -20.82 23.37 -8.62
CA ASP A 294 -20.36 24.60 -9.26
C ASP A 294 -20.06 24.42 -10.75
N GLY A 295 -19.98 23.18 -11.25
CA GLY A 295 -19.72 22.86 -12.66
C GLY A 295 -18.39 23.41 -13.19
N MET A 296 -17.43 23.73 -12.31
CA MET A 296 -16.13 24.30 -12.68
C MET A 296 -15.12 23.28 -13.19
N LEU A 297 -15.54 22.02 -13.35
CA LEU A 297 -14.69 20.93 -13.82
C LEU A 297 -14.90 20.72 -15.31
N ASP A 298 -13.81 20.47 -16.04
CA ASP A 298 -13.84 20.15 -17.47
C ASP A 298 -14.45 18.77 -17.77
N PHE A 299 -14.99 18.09 -16.75
CA PHE A 299 -15.66 16.79 -16.85
C PHE A 299 -16.77 16.68 -15.80
N GLU A 300 -17.76 15.81 -16.05
CA GLU A 300 -18.80 15.51 -15.09
C GLU A 300 -18.27 14.60 -13.97
N LEU A 301 -18.27 15.10 -12.74
CA LEU A 301 -17.93 14.31 -11.54
C LEU A 301 -19.15 13.47 -11.13
N SER A 302 -19.23 12.22 -11.58
CA SER A 302 -20.34 11.34 -11.24
C SER A 302 -20.36 10.97 -9.74
N HIS A 303 -21.48 10.39 -9.29
CA HIS A 303 -21.60 9.89 -7.91
C HIS A 303 -20.54 8.82 -7.60
N ASP A 304 -20.29 7.90 -8.52
CA ASP A 304 -19.27 6.87 -8.39
C ASP A 304 -17.86 7.46 -8.35
N ASN A 305 -17.57 8.49 -9.17
CA ASN A 305 -16.27 9.17 -9.13
C ASN A 305 -16.02 9.84 -7.77
N LEU A 306 -17.05 10.46 -7.20
CA LEU A 306 -16.99 11.08 -5.89
C LEU A 306 -16.70 10.05 -4.81
N LYS A 307 -17.44 8.93 -4.79
CA LYS A 307 -17.20 7.81 -3.85
C LYS A 307 -15.80 7.22 -4.01
N ALA A 308 -15.32 7.03 -5.25
CA ALA A 308 -13.99 6.49 -5.51
C ALA A 308 -12.88 7.41 -4.96
N ILE A 309 -12.98 8.72 -5.14
CA ILE A 309 -12.01 9.69 -4.60
C ILE A 309 -12.04 9.70 -3.07
N LEU A 310 -13.23 9.73 -2.48
CA LEU A 310 -13.39 9.69 -1.01
C LEU A 310 -12.82 8.40 -0.41
N LEU A 311 -13.01 7.28 -1.10
CA LEU A 311 -12.47 5.98 -0.69
C LEU A 311 -10.94 5.98 -0.69
N ASP A 312 -10.31 6.53 -1.74
CA ASP A 312 -8.85 6.68 -1.79
C ASP A 312 -8.31 7.52 -0.63
N MET A 313 -8.98 8.64 -0.32
CA MET A 313 -8.57 9.50 0.80
C MET A 313 -8.70 8.75 2.13
N PHE A 314 -9.78 8.00 2.33
CA PHE A 314 -10.03 7.24 3.54
C PHE A 314 -9.04 6.07 3.69
N VAL A 315 -8.99 5.16 2.72
CA VAL A 315 -8.17 3.95 2.80
C VAL A 315 -6.68 4.27 2.74
N GLY A 316 -6.28 5.12 1.78
CA GLY A 316 -4.89 5.51 1.59
C GLY A 316 -4.32 6.29 2.77
N GLY A 317 -5.12 7.17 3.38
CA GLY A 317 -4.68 7.98 4.52
C GLY A 317 -4.64 7.22 5.84
N SER A 318 -5.52 6.24 6.04
CA SER A 318 -5.66 5.53 7.32
C SER A 318 -4.63 4.41 7.50
N ASP A 319 -4.61 3.43 6.60
CA ASP A 319 -3.82 2.21 6.79
C ASP A 319 -2.30 2.46 6.65
N THR A 320 -1.87 3.28 5.69
CA THR A 320 -0.44 3.59 5.50
C THR A 320 0.13 4.38 6.68
N THR A 321 -0.64 5.30 7.24
CA THR A 321 -0.24 6.13 8.38
C THR A 321 -0.08 5.30 9.66
N SER A 322 -1.09 4.46 9.98
CA SER A 322 -1.02 3.56 11.14
C SER A 322 0.11 2.55 10.99
N THR A 323 0.30 1.97 9.80
CA THR A 323 1.41 1.04 9.51
C THR A 323 2.77 1.71 9.70
N THR A 324 2.95 2.95 9.24
CA THR A 324 4.19 3.71 9.45
C THR A 324 4.47 3.91 10.94
N LEU A 325 3.48 4.36 11.71
CA LEU A 325 3.60 4.56 13.16
C LEU A 325 3.95 3.27 13.89
N GLU A 326 3.33 2.16 13.51
CA GLU A 326 3.58 0.84 14.07
C GLU A 326 5.03 0.40 13.85
N TRP A 327 5.58 0.57 12.62
CA TRP A 327 6.96 0.24 12.30
C TRP A 327 7.97 1.15 13.02
N VAL A 328 7.71 2.46 13.07
CA VAL A 328 8.56 3.41 13.81
C VAL A 328 8.66 3.01 15.28
N MET A 329 7.53 2.77 15.92
CA MET A 329 7.51 2.37 17.34
C MET A 329 8.19 1.01 17.56
N ALA A 330 8.01 0.07 16.64
CA ALA A 330 8.69 -1.24 16.72
C ALA A 330 10.21 -1.10 16.62
N GLU A 331 10.73 -0.27 15.69
CA GLU A 331 12.17 -0.02 15.59
C GLU A 331 12.71 0.72 16.81
N LEU A 332 11.97 1.66 17.36
CA LEU A 332 12.37 2.36 18.58
C LEU A 332 12.47 1.42 19.80
N ILE A 333 11.52 0.47 19.93
CA ILE A 333 11.58 -0.56 20.97
C ILE A 333 12.80 -1.49 20.80
N ARG A 334 13.15 -1.82 19.55
CA ARG A 334 14.34 -2.65 19.26
C ARG A 334 15.65 -1.91 19.52
N ASN A 335 15.64 -0.58 19.47
CA ASN A 335 16.81 0.27 19.58
C ASN A 335 16.67 1.26 20.76
N PRO A 336 16.81 0.82 22.03
CA PRO A 336 16.53 1.64 23.21
C PRO A 336 17.37 2.92 23.30
N SER A 337 18.59 2.91 22.79
CA SER A 337 19.46 4.10 22.75
C SER A 337 18.92 5.19 21.83
N ILE A 338 18.38 4.78 20.66
CA ILE A 338 17.73 5.67 19.70
C ILE A 338 16.42 6.21 20.27
N MET A 339 15.62 5.33 20.91
CA MET A 339 14.39 5.71 21.61
C MET A 339 14.68 6.81 22.65
N LYS A 340 15.66 6.57 23.52
CA LYS A 340 16.04 7.51 24.59
C LYS A 340 16.44 8.89 24.01
N ARG A 341 17.29 8.88 22.98
CA ARG A 341 17.72 10.13 22.33
C ARG A 341 16.54 10.87 21.69
N ALA A 342 15.59 10.15 21.07
CA ALA A 342 14.39 10.75 20.51
C ALA A 342 13.51 11.39 21.59
N GLN A 343 13.33 10.71 22.72
CA GLN A 343 12.59 11.22 23.88
C GLN A 343 13.29 12.47 24.48
N GLU A 344 14.61 12.45 24.60
CA GLU A 344 15.39 13.60 25.08
C GLU A 344 15.21 14.83 24.17
N GLU A 345 15.26 14.66 22.84
CA GLU A 345 15.00 15.77 21.90
C GLU A 345 13.59 16.31 22.06
N VAL A 346 12.58 15.44 21.97
CA VAL A 346 11.17 15.83 22.03
C VAL A 346 10.86 16.55 23.33
N ARG A 347 11.28 16.00 24.48
CA ARG A 347 11.05 16.56 25.81
C ARG A 347 11.77 17.89 26.01
N ARG A 348 12.98 18.01 25.50
CA ARG A 348 13.73 19.28 25.51
C ARG A 348 13.03 20.37 24.71
N VAL A 349 12.50 20.05 23.53
CA VAL A 349 11.81 21.02 22.67
C VAL A 349 10.47 21.44 23.29
N VAL A 350 9.73 20.50 23.84
CA VAL A 350 8.41 20.75 24.46
C VAL A 350 8.57 21.51 25.80
N GLY A 351 9.61 21.18 26.58
CA GLY A 351 9.85 21.80 27.90
C GLY A 351 8.64 21.59 28.82
N ASN A 352 8.20 22.65 29.46
CA ASN A 352 7.11 22.64 30.45
C ASN A 352 5.71 22.84 29.83
N LYS A 353 5.58 22.78 28.52
CA LYS A 353 4.27 22.90 27.84
C LYS A 353 3.40 21.69 28.15
N SER A 354 2.09 21.92 28.28
CA SER A 354 1.10 20.86 28.42
C SER A 354 0.64 20.26 27.09
N LYS A 355 1.05 20.85 25.96
CA LYS A 355 0.65 20.47 24.60
C LYS A 355 1.77 20.78 23.62
N ILE A 356 1.95 19.90 22.64
CA ILE A 356 2.87 20.08 21.52
C ILE A 356 2.17 20.88 20.41
N ASP A 357 2.86 21.84 19.83
CA ASP A 357 2.39 22.59 18.67
C ASP A 357 3.23 22.29 17.40
N VAL A 358 2.79 22.80 16.24
CA VAL A 358 3.49 22.58 14.96
C VAL A 358 4.90 23.17 14.95
N ASN A 359 5.12 24.29 15.66
CA ASN A 359 6.44 24.92 15.71
C ASN A 359 7.42 24.08 16.52
N ASP A 360 6.93 23.34 17.51
CA ASP A 360 7.73 22.36 18.25
C ASP A 360 8.17 21.22 17.31
N ILE A 361 7.23 20.64 16.53
CA ILE A 361 7.55 19.57 15.57
C ILE A 361 8.62 20.01 14.56
N ASN A 362 8.58 21.26 14.11
CA ASN A 362 9.57 21.80 13.18
C ASN A 362 11.00 21.80 13.74
N GLN A 363 11.17 21.81 15.07
CA GLN A 363 12.45 21.82 15.77
C GLN A 363 12.96 20.41 16.16
N MET A 364 12.20 19.35 15.86
CA MET A 364 12.53 17.95 16.19
C MET A 364 13.24 17.26 15.01
N ASP A 365 14.48 17.63 14.76
CA ASP A 365 15.22 17.14 13.58
C ASP A 365 15.59 15.66 13.67
N TYR A 366 15.90 15.16 14.87
CA TYR A 366 16.20 13.74 15.06
C TYR A 366 14.96 12.87 14.91
N LEU A 367 13.80 13.34 15.35
CA LEU A 367 12.51 12.69 15.11
C LEU A 367 12.24 12.50 13.60
N LYS A 368 12.53 13.53 12.79
CA LYS A 368 12.41 13.45 11.33
C LYS A 368 13.40 12.45 10.72
N CYS A 369 14.63 12.37 11.24
CA CYS A 369 15.60 11.36 10.83
C CYS A 369 15.13 9.95 11.16
N ILE A 370 14.52 9.72 12.33
CA ILE A 370 13.91 8.45 12.73
C ILE A 370 12.80 8.05 11.76
N LEU A 371 11.91 8.98 11.42
CA LEU A 371 10.84 8.72 10.47
C LEU A 371 11.38 8.37 9.08
N LYS A 372 12.37 9.11 8.58
CA LYS A 372 13.02 8.81 7.30
C LYS A 372 13.66 7.41 7.30
N GLU A 373 14.39 7.06 8.35
CA GLU A 373 15.02 5.75 8.46
C GLU A 373 14.00 4.61 8.57
N SER A 374 12.92 4.82 9.29
CA SER A 374 11.82 3.85 9.33
C SER A 374 11.17 3.67 7.95
N LEU A 375 10.90 4.74 7.21
CA LEU A 375 10.37 4.67 5.85
C LEU A 375 11.35 4.02 4.87
N ARG A 376 12.66 4.12 5.11
CA ARG A 376 13.70 3.42 4.33
C ARG A 376 13.65 1.91 4.58
N LEU A 377 13.64 1.48 5.84
CA LEU A 377 13.62 0.06 6.21
C LEU A 377 12.23 -0.58 6.01
N HIS A 378 11.17 0.15 6.30
CA HIS A 378 9.80 -0.35 6.27
C HIS A 378 8.90 0.55 5.40
N PRO A 379 9.19 0.66 4.08
CA PRO A 379 8.28 1.39 3.21
C PRO A 379 6.90 0.74 3.25
N PRO A 380 5.83 1.49 3.60
CA PRO A 380 4.49 0.89 3.72
C PRO A 380 4.05 0.15 2.46
N VAL A 381 4.43 0.64 1.28
CA VAL A 381 4.11 0.01 -0.02
C VAL A 381 5.39 -0.48 -0.70
N PRO A 382 5.92 -1.67 -0.30
CA PRO A 382 7.27 -2.13 -0.64
C PRO A 382 7.49 -2.41 -2.13
N LEU A 383 6.42 -2.69 -2.90
CA LEU A 383 6.47 -2.90 -4.36
C LEU A 383 5.91 -1.71 -5.15
N SER A 384 5.64 -0.57 -4.47
CA SER A 384 4.86 0.52 -5.05
C SER A 384 3.49 0.04 -5.55
N VAL A 385 2.60 0.96 -5.95
CA VAL A 385 1.35 0.56 -6.62
C VAL A 385 1.67 0.13 -8.05
N PRO A 386 1.20 -1.05 -8.51
CA PRO A 386 1.53 -1.59 -9.83
C PRO A 386 1.28 -0.59 -10.95
N ARG A 387 2.20 -0.51 -11.92
CA ARG A 387 2.07 0.28 -13.14
C ARG A 387 1.85 -0.64 -14.35
N GLU A 388 1.49 -0.07 -15.49
CA GLU A 388 1.36 -0.77 -16.76
C GLU A 388 1.92 0.08 -17.88
N THR A 389 2.63 -0.54 -18.85
CA THR A 389 3.11 0.15 -20.04
C THR A 389 1.95 0.41 -21.01
N SER A 390 1.82 1.66 -21.48
CA SER A 390 0.80 2.04 -22.47
C SER A 390 1.17 1.62 -23.89
N GLU A 391 2.46 1.57 -24.20
CA GLU A 391 3.04 1.22 -25.50
C GLU A 391 4.35 0.45 -25.35
N SER A 392 4.88 -0.07 -26.46
CA SER A 392 6.19 -0.71 -26.45
C SER A 392 7.31 0.34 -26.40
N LEU A 393 8.36 0.04 -25.62
CA LEU A 393 9.51 0.95 -25.51
C LEU A 393 10.81 0.16 -25.32
N LYS A 394 11.94 0.86 -25.54
CA LYS A 394 13.25 0.40 -25.07
C LYS A 394 13.53 0.95 -23.68
N PHE A 395 13.85 0.04 -22.74
CA PHE A 395 14.10 0.37 -21.34
C PHE A 395 15.29 -0.42 -20.82
N GLY A 396 16.33 0.26 -20.34
CA GLY A 396 17.56 -0.38 -19.90
C GLY A 396 18.24 -1.25 -20.98
N GLY A 397 18.07 -0.92 -22.27
CA GLY A 397 18.57 -1.70 -23.41
C GLY A 397 17.70 -2.88 -23.84
N TYR A 398 16.55 -3.10 -23.18
CA TYR A 398 15.61 -4.19 -23.47
C TYR A 398 14.35 -3.67 -24.18
N ASP A 399 13.67 -4.56 -24.91
CA ASP A 399 12.39 -4.28 -25.55
C ASP A 399 11.26 -4.66 -24.59
N ILE A 400 10.50 -3.69 -24.11
CA ILE A 400 9.36 -3.94 -23.21
C ILE A 400 8.06 -3.84 -24.02
N PRO A 401 7.24 -4.90 -24.04
CA PRO A 401 5.94 -4.89 -24.73
C PRO A 401 4.94 -3.93 -24.06
N PRO A 402 3.89 -3.49 -24.81
CA PRO A 402 2.77 -2.79 -24.21
C PRO A 402 1.99 -3.74 -23.28
N LYS A 403 1.18 -3.15 -22.38
CA LYS A 403 0.38 -3.92 -21.41
C LYS A 403 1.21 -4.81 -20.49
N THR A 404 2.49 -4.47 -20.31
CA THR A 404 3.35 -5.12 -19.32
C THR A 404 3.07 -4.51 -17.94
N ARG A 405 2.71 -5.36 -16.98
CA ARG A 405 2.58 -4.98 -15.56
C ARG A 405 3.96 -4.65 -15.00
N VAL A 406 4.07 -3.63 -14.17
CA VAL A 406 5.38 -3.17 -13.67
C VAL A 406 5.33 -2.99 -12.16
N PHE A 407 6.26 -3.65 -11.45
CA PHE A 407 6.52 -3.44 -10.04
C PHE A 407 7.86 -2.73 -9.84
N VAL A 408 7.89 -1.73 -8.98
CA VAL A 408 9.12 -1.11 -8.50
C VAL A 408 9.37 -1.62 -7.09
N ASN A 409 10.44 -2.37 -6.91
CA ASN A 409 10.81 -2.93 -5.62
C ASN A 409 11.49 -1.87 -4.74
N VAL A 410 10.69 -0.97 -4.17
CA VAL A 410 11.14 0.10 -3.27
C VAL A 410 11.92 -0.47 -2.10
N TRP A 411 11.45 -1.58 -1.53
CA TRP A 411 12.09 -2.25 -0.41
C TRP A 411 13.53 -2.70 -0.74
N ALA A 412 13.76 -3.20 -1.95
CA ALA A 412 15.09 -3.60 -2.40
C ALA A 412 15.99 -2.39 -2.72
N ILE A 413 15.45 -1.36 -3.38
CA ILE A 413 16.18 -0.13 -3.72
C ILE A 413 16.69 0.54 -2.44
N GLN A 414 15.84 0.66 -1.43
CA GLN A 414 16.16 1.32 -0.17
C GLN A 414 17.06 0.47 0.76
N ARG A 415 17.46 -0.72 0.30
CA ARG A 415 18.42 -1.64 0.94
C ARG A 415 19.61 -2.00 0.06
N ASP A 416 19.81 -1.28 -1.04
CA ASP A 416 20.96 -1.55 -1.91
C ASP A 416 22.26 -1.15 -1.20
N PRO A 417 23.20 -2.10 -0.94
CA PRO A 417 24.45 -1.81 -0.26
C PRO A 417 25.40 -0.89 -1.05
N LYS A 418 25.11 -0.66 -2.34
CA LYS A 418 25.84 0.32 -3.15
C LYS A 418 25.45 1.75 -2.83
N LEU A 419 24.26 1.95 -2.28
CA LEU A 419 23.68 3.27 -1.98
C LEU A 419 23.64 3.55 -0.48
N TRP A 420 23.51 2.48 0.35
CA TRP A 420 23.31 2.58 1.78
C TRP A 420 24.37 1.75 2.53
N ASP A 421 25.19 2.40 3.35
CA ASP A 421 26.09 1.70 4.27
C ASP A 421 25.27 0.95 5.33
N ARG A 422 25.65 -0.30 5.67
CA ARG A 422 24.92 -1.15 6.62
C ARG A 422 23.39 -1.09 6.40
N PRO A 423 22.90 -1.51 5.21
CA PRO A 423 21.54 -1.22 4.74
C PRO A 423 20.42 -1.86 5.59
N GLU A 424 20.73 -2.90 6.36
CA GLU A 424 19.74 -3.60 7.20
C GLU A 424 19.67 -3.06 8.65
N GLU A 425 20.57 -2.14 9.02
CA GLU A 425 20.57 -1.53 10.36
C GLU A 425 19.73 -0.27 10.40
N PHE A 426 19.06 -0.05 11.54
CA PHE A 426 18.29 1.16 11.82
C PHE A 426 19.20 2.28 12.35
N ILE A 427 19.60 3.20 11.49
CA ILE A 427 20.57 4.27 11.78
C ILE A 427 19.99 5.62 11.34
N PRO A 428 19.20 6.30 12.18
CA PRO A 428 18.64 7.62 11.86
C PRO A 428 19.68 8.67 11.47
N GLU A 429 20.89 8.57 12.01
CA GLU A 429 21.99 9.48 11.78
C GLU A 429 22.40 9.62 10.32
N ARG A 430 22.07 8.62 9.46
CA ARG A 430 22.36 8.73 8.00
C ARG A 430 21.57 9.85 7.31
N PHE A 431 20.51 10.35 7.96
CA PHE A 431 19.73 11.48 7.48
C PHE A 431 20.10 12.82 8.16
N THR A 432 21.03 12.81 9.10
CA THR A 432 21.54 14.04 9.72
C THR A 432 22.39 14.82 8.72
N ASN A 433 22.00 16.05 8.43
CA ASN A 433 22.67 16.92 7.43
C ASN A 433 22.77 16.28 6.02
N ASN A 434 21.90 15.34 5.71
CA ASN A 434 21.85 14.66 4.41
C ASN A 434 20.72 15.26 3.57
N PRO A 435 20.98 15.70 2.32
CA PRO A 435 19.96 16.28 1.46
C PRO A 435 18.96 15.25 0.90
N VAL A 436 19.18 13.94 1.14
CA VAL A 436 18.26 12.89 0.69
C VAL A 436 16.91 13.04 1.35
N ASP A 437 15.87 13.12 0.52
CA ASP A 437 14.49 13.30 0.96
C ASP A 437 13.51 12.46 0.14
N PHE A 438 12.32 12.25 0.69
CA PHE A 438 11.24 11.42 0.10
C PHE A 438 10.35 12.17 -0.90
N ILE A 439 10.67 13.40 -1.29
CA ILE A 439 9.87 14.20 -2.24
C ILE A 439 9.98 13.75 -3.71
N GLY A 440 10.57 12.56 -3.97
CA GLY A 440 10.63 11.94 -5.29
C GLY A 440 11.72 12.46 -6.22
N GLN A 441 12.73 13.15 -5.69
CA GLN A 441 13.93 13.57 -6.43
C GLN A 441 15.11 12.60 -6.23
N ASN A 442 15.15 11.91 -5.11
CA ASN A 442 16.16 10.95 -4.70
C ASN A 442 15.65 9.53 -4.93
N PHE A 443 16.02 8.91 -6.06
CA PHE A 443 15.49 7.60 -6.42
C PHE A 443 16.05 6.44 -5.58
N GLU A 444 17.07 6.67 -4.80
CA GLU A 444 17.53 5.79 -3.73
C GLU A 444 16.57 5.74 -2.54
N PHE A 445 15.69 6.75 -2.39
CA PHE A 445 14.75 6.89 -1.27
C PHE A 445 13.38 7.35 -1.77
N ILE A 446 12.51 6.41 -2.15
CA ILE A 446 11.21 6.66 -2.78
C ILE A 446 10.04 5.95 -2.05
N PRO A 447 9.89 6.10 -0.71
CA PRO A 447 8.81 5.43 0.02
C PRO A 447 7.41 5.90 -0.41
N PHE A 448 7.31 7.09 -0.99
CA PHE A 448 6.07 7.66 -1.57
C PHE A 448 6.01 7.53 -3.09
N GLY A 449 6.88 6.72 -3.69
CA GLY A 449 7.02 6.61 -5.14
C GLY A 449 7.62 7.87 -5.78
N GLY A 450 7.42 8.03 -7.09
CA GLY A 450 7.96 9.16 -7.85
C GLY A 450 7.21 9.39 -9.15
N GLY A 451 7.57 10.47 -9.85
CA GLY A 451 6.95 10.87 -11.10
C GLY A 451 5.48 11.28 -10.93
N ARG A 452 4.71 11.24 -12.03
CA ARG A 452 3.30 11.65 -12.06
C ARG A 452 2.42 10.87 -11.09
N ARG A 453 2.76 9.62 -10.79
CA ARG A 453 2.05 8.71 -9.89
C ARG A 453 2.62 8.69 -8.45
N GLY A 454 3.48 9.65 -8.09
CA GLY A 454 3.92 9.84 -6.71
C GLY A 454 2.72 10.11 -5.77
N CYS A 455 2.86 9.77 -4.50
CA CYS A 455 1.79 9.89 -3.50
C CYS A 455 1.29 11.36 -3.37
N PRO A 456 -0.02 11.62 -3.51
CA PRO A 456 -0.56 12.96 -3.31
C PRO A 456 -0.70 13.33 -1.83
N GLY A 457 -0.81 12.31 -0.95
CA GLY A 457 -1.04 12.46 0.49
C GLY A 457 0.23 12.59 1.32
N LEU A 458 1.42 12.72 0.71
CA LEU A 458 2.71 12.77 1.41
C LEU A 458 2.71 13.77 2.56
N THR A 459 2.35 15.02 2.29
CA THR A 459 2.33 16.10 3.30
C THR A 459 1.36 15.81 4.45
N PHE A 460 0.19 15.26 4.12
CA PHE A 460 -0.81 14.87 5.12
C PHE A 460 -0.30 13.73 6.01
N GLY A 461 0.21 12.66 5.39
CA GLY A 461 0.70 11.48 6.12
C GLY A 461 1.86 11.81 7.06
N ILE A 462 2.85 12.55 6.57
CA ILE A 462 4.01 12.98 7.38
C ILE A 462 3.56 13.83 8.57
N ALA A 463 2.69 14.83 8.35
CA ALA A 463 2.20 15.69 9.43
C ALA A 463 1.42 14.92 10.52
N VAL A 464 0.70 13.85 10.16
CA VAL A 464 0.02 12.98 11.13
C VAL A 464 1.04 12.13 11.90
N VAL A 465 1.96 11.47 11.19
CA VAL A 465 2.95 10.57 11.80
C VAL A 465 3.85 11.33 12.77
N GLU A 466 4.40 12.47 12.36
CA GLU A 466 5.28 13.29 13.20
C GLU A 466 4.55 13.74 14.48
N TYR A 467 3.32 14.21 14.36
CA TYR A 467 2.56 14.71 15.49
C TYR A 467 2.17 13.61 16.49
N VAL A 468 1.71 12.44 16.00
CA VAL A 468 1.40 11.30 16.86
C VAL A 468 2.65 10.77 17.55
N LEU A 469 3.74 10.58 16.79
CA LEU A 469 4.99 10.05 17.32
C LEU A 469 5.59 10.96 18.38
N ALA A 470 5.65 12.28 18.15
CA ALA A 470 6.12 13.26 19.12
C ALA A 470 5.35 13.17 20.44
N ASN A 471 4.02 13.07 20.38
CA ASN A 471 3.18 12.94 21.58
C ASN A 471 3.43 11.63 22.33
N LEU A 472 3.55 10.49 21.63
CA LEU A 472 3.85 9.19 22.26
C LEU A 472 5.21 9.19 22.97
N LEU A 473 6.22 9.85 22.39
CA LEU A 473 7.57 9.92 22.95
C LEU A 473 7.70 10.97 24.07
N CYS A 474 6.93 12.04 24.00
CA CYS A 474 6.94 13.09 25.01
C CYS A 474 6.41 12.59 26.36
N TRP A 475 5.22 11.98 26.33
CA TRP A 475 4.46 11.73 27.53
C TRP A 475 4.71 10.36 28.17
N PHE A 476 5.31 9.40 27.42
CA PHE A 476 5.50 8.04 27.90
C PHE A 476 6.89 7.50 27.63
N ASP A 477 7.36 6.66 28.56
CA ASP A 477 8.38 5.66 28.32
C ASP A 477 7.70 4.34 27.95
N TRP A 478 8.42 3.49 27.22
CA TRP A 478 7.83 2.31 26.62
C TRP A 478 8.67 1.06 26.89
N ARG A 479 8.05 -0.05 27.24
CA ARG A 479 8.73 -1.34 27.37
C ARG A 479 7.87 -2.50 26.86
N LEU A 480 8.51 -3.63 26.59
CA LEU A 480 7.82 -4.86 26.29
C LEU A 480 7.04 -5.40 27.51
N PRO A 481 5.96 -6.19 27.29
CA PRO A 481 5.15 -6.73 28.40
C PRO A 481 5.95 -7.61 29.37
N SER A 482 6.86 -8.45 28.85
CA SER A 482 7.74 -9.26 29.69
C SER A 482 8.90 -8.42 30.21
N ILE A 483 9.17 -8.48 31.50
CA ILE A 483 10.25 -7.73 32.18
C ILE A 483 11.63 -8.18 31.64
N ASN A 484 11.77 -9.45 31.26
CA ASN A 484 13.03 -10.00 30.76
C ASN A 484 13.16 -9.91 29.23
N ALA A 485 12.13 -9.46 28.51
CA ALA A 485 12.19 -9.32 27.06
C ALA A 485 13.11 -8.16 26.66
N LYS A 486 14.01 -8.44 25.74
CA LYS A 486 14.85 -7.42 25.10
C LYS A 486 14.19 -6.92 23.81
N GLY A 487 14.58 -5.74 23.36
CA GLY A 487 14.11 -5.22 22.07
C GLY A 487 14.34 -6.18 20.89
N GLU A 488 15.43 -6.95 20.95
CA GLU A 488 15.80 -7.97 19.93
C GLU A 488 14.76 -9.11 19.83
N ASP A 489 14.02 -9.40 20.91
CA ASP A 489 13.00 -10.45 20.95
C ASP A 489 11.69 -10.04 20.24
N LEU A 490 11.57 -8.78 19.85
CA LEU A 490 10.36 -8.29 19.17
C LEU A 490 10.24 -8.93 17.79
N ASP A 491 9.13 -9.64 17.56
CA ASP A 491 8.82 -10.23 16.25
C ASP A 491 8.59 -9.12 15.20
N MET A 492 9.42 -9.09 14.16
CA MET A 492 9.39 -8.15 13.05
C MET A 492 8.81 -8.77 11.77
N THR A 493 8.08 -9.89 11.88
CA THR A 493 7.43 -10.50 10.72
C THR A 493 6.32 -9.60 10.16
N GLU A 494 6.19 -9.64 8.84
CA GLU A 494 5.25 -8.81 8.09
C GLU A 494 4.23 -9.64 7.34
N VAL A 495 3.10 -9.03 7.00
CA VAL A 495 2.05 -9.58 6.14
C VAL A 495 2.09 -8.86 4.80
N ASN A 496 1.95 -9.63 3.72
CA ASN A 496 1.86 -9.08 2.37
C ASN A 496 0.43 -8.60 2.10
N ALA A 497 0.31 -7.31 1.84
CA ALA A 497 -0.85 -6.65 1.28
C ALA A 497 -0.34 -5.56 0.33
N ILE A 498 -1.16 -4.60 -0.11
CA ILE A 498 -0.61 -3.38 -0.75
C ILE A 498 0.32 -2.68 0.25
N THR A 499 -0.09 -2.61 1.52
CA THR A 499 0.74 -2.16 2.65
C THR A 499 1.35 -3.37 3.37
N ALA A 500 2.65 -3.35 3.63
CA ALA A 500 3.34 -4.37 4.43
C ALA A 500 3.25 -4.00 5.92
N PHE A 501 2.26 -4.50 6.61
CA PHE A 501 2.06 -4.27 8.05
C PHE A 501 2.59 -5.45 8.89
N ARG A 502 2.75 -5.24 10.20
CA ARG A 502 3.24 -6.27 11.12
C ARG A 502 2.24 -7.42 11.23
N LYS A 503 2.75 -8.65 11.28
CA LYS A 503 1.93 -9.85 11.44
C LYS A 503 1.31 -9.92 12.83
N ASN A 504 2.11 -9.64 13.85
CA ASN A 504 1.68 -9.67 15.25
C ASN A 504 1.52 -8.24 15.77
N PRO A 505 0.43 -7.94 16.48
CA PRO A 505 0.21 -6.61 17.06
C PRO A 505 1.35 -6.18 17.97
N LEU A 506 1.65 -4.88 17.99
CA LEU A 506 2.65 -4.29 18.87
C LEU A 506 2.03 -4.06 20.24
N CYS A 507 2.23 -5.02 21.15
CA CYS A 507 1.80 -4.91 22.54
C CYS A 507 2.92 -4.33 23.40
N LEU A 508 2.66 -3.22 24.09
CA LEU A 508 3.64 -2.49 24.91
C LEU A 508 3.04 -2.11 26.27
N VAL A 509 3.91 -1.85 27.23
CA VAL A 509 3.54 -1.25 28.52
C VAL A 509 3.99 0.21 28.52
N PRO A 510 3.07 1.17 28.53
CA PRO A 510 3.38 2.58 28.72
C PRO A 510 3.75 2.85 30.17
N ILE A 511 4.70 3.76 30.37
CA ILE A 511 5.09 4.27 31.68
C ILE A 511 5.03 5.80 31.57
N LEU A 512 4.24 6.43 32.45
CA LEU A 512 4.10 7.88 32.42
C LEU A 512 5.45 8.54 32.72
N HIS A 513 5.87 9.45 31.85
CA HIS A 513 7.07 10.23 32.10
C HIS A 513 6.79 11.24 33.22
N SER A 514 7.56 11.16 34.31
CA SER A 514 7.57 12.18 35.35
C SER A 514 8.54 13.27 34.96
N SER A 515 8.03 14.44 34.61
CA SER A 515 8.81 15.67 34.40
C SER A 515 9.51 16.14 35.66
#